data_28751aecf8723e7643cbedf211e5d474
#
_entry.id   28751aecf8723e7643cbedf211e5d474
#
_cell.length_a   1.000
_cell.length_b   1.000
_cell.length_c   1.000
_cell.angle_alpha   90.00
_cell.angle_beta   90.00
_cell.angle_gamma   90.00
#
_symmetry.space_group_name_H-M   'P 1'
#
loop_
_entity.id
_entity.type
_entity.pdbx_description
1 polymer ?
#
loop_
_entity_poly.entity_id
_entity_poly.type
_entity_poly.pdbx_seq_one_letter_code
_entity_poly.pdbx_strand_id
1 'polypeptide(L)'
;EGGIDANVMEAYEEIKKSGINALVVFLGNFGPEGPETAIAKMFDGPVMYIAAAEENVGVLSSDRGDAYCGMLNASYNLKLSGIKAYSPEYPVGDAKYCAQEIIDFEPIARALLGLKDLKIITFGPRPFDFLACNAPIAPLFKLGVNVQENSELDLLKAYKEHANDPRIPAKIKEMEDELGAGNKMPGILPKLAQYEL
;
A
#
# COMPACT_ATOMS: atom_id res chain seq x y z
N GLU A 1 -17.12 3.39 -33.33
CA GLU A 1 -16.39 4.66 -33.43
C GLU A 1 -16.72 5.48 -32.20
N GLY A 2 -15.98 5.47 -31.16
CA GLY A 2 -16.21 6.20 -29.92
C GLY A 2 -16.57 5.35 -28.70
N GLY A 3 -16.79 4.06 -28.87
CA GLY A 3 -17.26 3.18 -27.81
C GLY A 3 -16.22 2.83 -26.74
N ILE A 4 -14.92 2.93 -27.05
CA ILE A 4 -13.86 2.57 -26.09
C ILE A 4 -13.81 3.55 -24.92
N ASP A 5 -13.84 4.85 -25.19
CA ASP A 5 -13.76 5.87 -24.15
C ASP A 5 -15.01 5.87 -23.25
N ALA A 6 -16.20 5.64 -23.81
CA ALA A 6 -17.44 5.55 -23.03
C ALA A 6 -17.43 4.33 -22.10
N ASN A 7 -17.01 3.17 -22.58
CA ASN A 7 -16.91 1.96 -21.78
C ASN A 7 -15.84 2.05 -20.69
N VAL A 8 -14.72 2.71 -20.95
CA VAL A 8 -13.67 2.98 -19.95
C VAL A 8 -14.22 3.84 -18.81
N MET A 9 -14.96 4.90 -19.14
CA MET A 9 -15.54 5.76 -18.11
C MET A 9 -16.62 5.06 -17.31
N GLU A 10 -17.44 4.23 -17.94
CA GLU A 10 -18.44 3.41 -17.26
C GLU A 10 -17.79 2.43 -16.27
N ALA A 11 -16.79 1.67 -16.73
CA ALA A 11 -16.02 0.76 -15.88
C ALA A 11 -15.33 1.49 -14.73
N TYR A 12 -14.74 2.65 -14.98
CA TYR A 12 -14.11 3.47 -13.94
C TYR A 12 -15.11 3.94 -12.87
N GLU A 13 -16.31 4.38 -13.28
CA GLU A 13 -17.36 4.78 -12.33
C GLU A 13 -17.87 3.58 -11.50
N GLU A 14 -17.96 2.37 -12.07
CA GLU A 14 -18.25 1.16 -11.31
C GLU A 14 -17.17 0.86 -10.27
N ILE A 15 -15.91 0.89 -10.66
CA ILE A 15 -14.75 0.72 -9.78
C ILE A 15 -14.81 1.72 -8.63
N LYS A 16 -15.06 2.99 -8.93
CA LYS A 16 -15.16 4.05 -7.93
C LYS A 16 -16.34 3.84 -6.96
N LYS A 17 -17.50 3.43 -7.46
CA LYS A 17 -18.68 3.13 -6.64
C LYS A 17 -18.50 1.91 -5.76
N SER A 18 -17.69 0.95 -6.16
CA SER A 18 -17.42 -0.26 -5.39
C SER A 18 -16.62 -0.02 -4.11
N GLY A 19 -15.94 1.13 -3.99
CA GLY A 19 -15.16 1.52 -2.82
C GLY A 19 -13.90 0.66 -2.60
N ILE A 20 -13.41 -0.01 -3.64
CA ILE A 20 -12.18 -0.81 -3.57
C ILE A 20 -10.95 0.10 -3.45
N ASN A 21 -9.93 -0.41 -2.74
CA ASN A 21 -8.69 0.31 -2.50
C ASN A 21 -7.50 -0.27 -3.29
N ALA A 22 -7.65 -1.42 -3.92
CA ALA A 22 -6.66 -2.04 -4.78
C ALA A 22 -7.34 -2.65 -6.00
N LEU A 23 -6.65 -2.69 -7.12
CA LEU A 23 -7.17 -3.17 -8.40
C LEU A 23 -6.28 -4.26 -8.98
N VAL A 24 -6.89 -5.34 -9.46
CA VAL A 24 -6.22 -6.36 -10.27
C VAL A 24 -6.75 -6.28 -11.69
N VAL A 25 -5.86 -6.08 -12.65
CA VAL A 25 -6.15 -6.18 -14.08
C VAL A 25 -5.72 -7.57 -14.54
N PHE A 26 -6.71 -8.42 -14.78
CA PHE A 26 -6.49 -9.78 -15.28
C PHE A 26 -6.71 -9.83 -16.79
N LEU A 27 -5.65 -10.18 -17.51
CA LEU A 27 -5.69 -10.31 -18.96
C LEU A 27 -6.04 -11.76 -19.33
N GLY A 28 -7.29 -12.01 -19.70
CA GLY A 28 -7.75 -13.33 -20.13
C GLY A 28 -7.45 -13.62 -21.61
N ASN A 29 -7.19 -12.60 -22.40
CA ASN A 29 -6.84 -12.66 -23.81
C ASN A 29 -6.04 -11.43 -24.23
N PHE A 30 -5.57 -11.40 -25.47
CA PHE A 30 -5.06 -10.20 -26.11
C PHE A 30 -6.23 -9.21 -26.33
N GLY A 31 -6.09 -8.02 -25.76
CA GLY A 31 -7.10 -6.97 -25.83
C GLY A 31 -6.52 -5.61 -26.19
N PRO A 32 -7.38 -4.59 -26.37
CA PRO A 32 -6.94 -3.22 -26.59
C PRO A 32 -6.24 -2.68 -25.33
N GLU A 33 -5.04 -2.18 -25.50
CA GLU A 33 -4.17 -1.72 -24.40
C GLU A 33 -4.61 -0.38 -23.80
N GLY A 34 -5.28 0.47 -24.58
CA GLY A 34 -5.71 1.80 -24.16
C GLY A 34 -6.65 1.80 -22.94
N PRO A 35 -7.72 1.01 -22.95
CA PRO A 35 -8.70 0.94 -21.88
C PRO A 35 -8.10 0.56 -20.52
N GLU A 36 -7.32 -0.52 -20.48
CA GLU A 36 -6.70 -1.00 -19.24
C GLU A 36 -5.66 -0.02 -18.69
N THR A 37 -4.86 0.58 -19.59
CA THR A 37 -3.89 1.62 -19.22
C THR A 37 -4.59 2.87 -18.67
N ALA A 38 -5.70 3.28 -19.29
CA ALA A 38 -6.49 4.43 -18.83
C ALA A 38 -7.09 4.20 -17.44
N ILE A 39 -7.66 3.02 -17.20
CA ILE A 39 -8.19 2.66 -15.88
C ILE A 39 -7.09 2.66 -14.82
N ALA A 40 -5.94 2.03 -15.09
CA ALA A 40 -4.81 2.01 -14.17
C ALA A 40 -4.28 3.42 -13.86
N LYS A 41 -4.30 4.33 -14.85
CA LYS A 41 -3.89 5.72 -14.68
C LYS A 41 -4.86 6.53 -13.82
N MET A 42 -6.16 6.26 -13.93
CA MET A 42 -7.19 6.98 -13.17
C MET A 42 -7.38 6.42 -11.76
N PHE A 43 -7.03 5.16 -11.53
CA PHE A 43 -7.23 4.50 -10.23
C PHE A 43 -6.24 5.04 -9.19
N ASP A 44 -6.76 5.53 -8.06
CA ASP A 44 -5.96 6.06 -6.96
C ASP A 44 -5.67 4.98 -5.91
N GLY A 45 -4.85 4.01 -6.27
CA GLY A 45 -4.48 2.90 -5.39
C GLY A 45 -3.46 1.96 -6.04
N PRO A 46 -3.03 0.92 -5.31
CA PRO A 46 -2.20 -0.14 -5.87
C PRO A 46 -2.90 -0.89 -7.00
N VAL A 47 -2.20 -1.10 -8.09
CA VAL A 47 -2.69 -1.85 -9.25
C VAL A 47 -1.75 -3.02 -9.52
N MET A 48 -2.32 -4.20 -9.76
CA MET A 48 -1.61 -5.38 -10.20
C MET A 48 -2.03 -5.76 -11.62
N TYR A 49 -1.08 -6.24 -12.42
CA TYR A 49 -1.33 -6.85 -13.73
C TYR A 49 -0.87 -8.29 -13.72
N ILE A 50 -1.73 -9.19 -14.20
CA ILE A 50 -1.47 -10.61 -14.35
C ILE A 50 -2.29 -11.16 -15.52
N ALA A 51 -1.80 -12.21 -16.19
CA ALA A 51 -2.41 -12.74 -17.39
C ALA A 51 -2.57 -14.26 -17.36
N ALA A 52 -3.56 -14.76 -18.09
CA ALA A 52 -3.80 -16.18 -18.27
C ALA A 52 -2.76 -16.83 -19.19
N ALA A 53 -2.23 -17.99 -18.79
CA ALA A 53 -1.47 -18.85 -19.70
C ALA A 53 -2.41 -19.57 -20.67
N GLU A 54 -1.88 -19.93 -21.84
CA GLU A 54 -2.59 -20.81 -22.77
C GLU A 54 -2.74 -22.22 -22.14
N GLU A 55 -3.89 -22.84 -22.31
CA GLU A 55 -4.13 -24.20 -21.84
C GLU A 55 -3.25 -25.23 -22.58
N ASN A 56 -2.94 -24.95 -23.83
CA ASN A 56 -2.14 -25.84 -24.67
C ASN A 56 -0.93 -25.11 -25.26
N VAL A 57 0.18 -25.15 -24.54
CA VAL A 57 1.44 -24.50 -24.95
C VAL A 57 2.10 -25.11 -26.18
N GLY A 58 1.71 -26.32 -26.58
CA GLY A 58 2.28 -27.03 -27.73
C GLY A 58 1.67 -26.66 -29.08
N VAL A 59 0.52 -25.99 -29.10
CA VAL A 59 -0.22 -25.70 -30.32
C VAL A 59 -0.72 -24.25 -30.28
N LEU A 60 -0.20 -23.44 -31.19
CA LEU A 60 -0.70 -22.07 -31.37
C LEU A 60 -1.96 -22.11 -32.26
N SER A 61 -3.11 -22.40 -31.67
CA SER A 61 -4.39 -22.37 -32.38
C SER A 61 -4.85 -20.96 -32.71
N SER A 62 -5.70 -20.81 -33.71
CA SER A 62 -6.23 -19.50 -34.15
C SER A 62 -7.20 -18.88 -33.13
N ASP A 63 -7.73 -19.69 -32.24
CA ASP A 63 -8.67 -19.33 -31.18
C ASP A 63 -8.02 -19.15 -29.78
N ARG A 64 -6.69 -19.15 -29.70
CA ARG A 64 -5.97 -18.91 -28.47
C ARG A 64 -6.25 -17.49 -27.95
N GLY A 65 -6.18 -17.32 -26.63
CA GLY A 65 -6.38 -16.03 -25.98
C GLY A 65 -5.25 -15.02 -26.23
N ASP A 66 -4.02 -15.49 -26.38
CA ASP A 66 -2.81 -14.70 -26.61
C ASP A 66 -2.55 -13.64 -25.53
N ALA A 67 -2.94 -13.96 -24.30
CA ALA A 67 -2.80 -13.04 -23.17
C ALA A 67 -1.33 -12.74 -22.80
N TYR A 68 -0.40 -13.62 -23.17
CA TYR A 68 1.04 -13.36 -23.04
C TYR A 68 1.46 -12.14 -23.86
N CYS A 69 1.05 -12.05 -25.11
CA CYS A 69 1.26 -10.88 -25.96
C CYS A 69 0.60 -9.62 -25.35
N GLY A 70 -0.64 -9.78 -24.88
CA GLY A 70 -1.36 -8.71 -24.16
C GLY A 70 -0.56 -8.19 -22.98
N MET A 71 0.03 -9.09 -22.16
CA MET A 71 0.82 -8.70 -21.01
C MET A 71 2.13 -7.97 -21.37
N LEU A 72 2.79 -8.37 -22.45
CA LEU A 72 3.98 -7.65 -22.97
C LEU A 72 3.60 -6.21 -23.35
N ASN A 73 2.51 -6.04 -24.07
CA ASN A 73 2.04 -4.73 -24.52
C ASN A 73 1.57 -3.86 -23.34
N ALA A 74 0.80 -4.43 -22.41
CA ALA A 74 0.38 -3.76 -21.19
C ALA A 74 1.59 -3.26 -20.39
N SER A 75 2.59 -4.11 -20.18
CA SER A 75 3.83 -3.75 -19.46
C SER A 75 4.57 -2.58 -20.13
N TYR A 76 4.64 -2.59 -21.47
CA TYR A 76 5.24 -1.51 -22.22
C TYR A 76 4.47 -0.20 -22.06
N ASN A 77 3.15 -0.24 -22.17
CA ASN A 77 2.28 0.93 -22.06
C ASN A 77 2.26 1.53 -20.65
N LEU A 78 2.26 0.70 -19.61
CA LEU A 78 2.41 1.14 -18.22
C LEU A 78 3.71 1.92 -18.05
N LYS A 79 4.83 1.38 -18.54
CA LYS A 79 6.13 2.05 -18.50
C LYS A 79 6.13 3.35 -19.27
N LEU A 80 5.61 3.36 -20.51
CA LEU A 80 5.52 4.53 -21.37
C LEU A 80 4.68 5.64 -20.73
N SER A 81 3.59 5.27 -20.03
CA SER A 81 2.68 6.18 -19.35
C SER A 81 3.17 6.60 -17.96
N GLY A 82 4.30 6.09 -17.48
CA GLY A 82 4.83 6.36 -16.14
C GLY A 82 3.99 5.80 -15.00
N ILE A 83 3.15 4.80 -15.29
CA ILE A 83 2.26 4.14 -14.32
C ILE A 83 3.05 3.06 -13.60
N LYS A 84 3.03 3.11 -12.26
CA LYS A 84 3.62 2.06 -11.43
C LYS A 84 2.54 1.04 -11.09
N ALA A 85 2.63 -0.14 -11.69
CA ALA A 85 1.81 -1.28 -11.34
C ALA A 85 2.70 -2.43 -10.85
N TYR A 86 2.16 -3.25 -9.96
CA TYR A 86 2.80 -4.50 -9.56
C TYR A 86 2.58 -5.55 -10.64
N SER A 87 3.62 -6.29 -10.93
CA SER A 87 3.56 -7.47 -11.79
C SER A 87 4.44 -8.54 -11.15
N PRO A 88 3.97 -9.77 -10.96
CA PRO A 88 4.82 -10.84 -10.44
C PRO A 88 5.98 -11.13 -11.39
N GLU A 89 6.98 -11.82 -10.91
CA GLU A 89 8.15 -12.22 -11.71
C GLU A 89 7.74 -13.00 -12.96
N TYR A 90 6.74 -13.87 -12.82
CA TYR A 90 6.10 -14.59 -13.92
C TYR A 90 4.66 -14.12 -14.08
N PRO A 91 4.41 -13.08 -14.88
CA PRO A 91 3.11 -12.42 -14.92
C PRO A 91 2.04 -13.18 -15.71
N VAL A 92 2.35 -14.38 -16.21
CA VAL A 92 1.45 -15.24 -16.99
C VAL A 92 1.42 -16.62 -16.38
N GLY A 93 0.25 -17.13 -16.04
CA GLY A 93 0.10 -18.42 -15.39
C GLY A 93 -1.27 -19.05 -15.54
N ASP A 94 -1.41 -20.28 -15.07
CA ASP A 94 -2.70 -20.93 -14.97
C ASP A 94 -3.58 -20.29 -13.87
N ALA A 95 -4.84 -20.69 -13.80
CA ALA A 95 -5.79 -20.12 -12.87
C ALA A 95 -5.35 -20.25 -11.40
N LYS A 96 -4.71 -21.36 -11.03
CA LYS A 96 -4.23 -21.60 -9.67
C LYS A 96 -3.07 -20.68 -9.32
N TYR A 97 -2.11 -20.55 -10.23
CA TYR A 97 -0.99 -19.64 -10.09
C TYR A 97 -1.47 -18.19 -9.97
N CYS A 98 -2.31 -17.75 -10.90
CA CYS A 98 -2.84 -16.39 -10.89
C CYS A 98 -3.60 -16.09 -9.59
N ALA A 99 -4.41 -17.03 -9.08
CA ALA A 99 -5.11 -16.86 -7.81
C ALA A 99 -4.14 -16.70 -6.64
N GLN A 100 -3.04 -17.47 -6.61
CA GLN A 100 -2.04 -17.35 -5.55
C GLN A 100 -1.32 -16.00 -5.61
N GLU A 101 -0.90 -15.56 -6.79
CA GLU A 101 -0.24 -14.25 -6.97
C GLU A 101 -1.15 -13.06 -6.57
N ILE A 102 -2.46 -13.18 -6.81
CA ILE A 102 -3.43 -12.17 -6.35
C ILE A 102 -3.52 -12.15 -4.82
N ILE A 103 -3.50 -13.32 -4.18
CA ILE A 103 -3.46 -13.39 -2.71
C ILE A 103 -2.16 -12.79 -2.18
N ASP A 104 -1.03 -13.07 -2.80
CA ASP A 104 0.28 -12.55 -2.40
C ASP A 104 0.42 -11.04 -2.65
N PHE A 105 -0.36 -10.48 -3.57
CA PHE A 105 -0.46 -9.03 -3.78
C PHE A 105 -1.21 -8.30 -2.64
N GLU A 106 -2.16 -8.94 -1.96
CA GLU A 106 -2.95 -8.29 -0.89
C GLU A 106 -2.10 -7.61 0.18
N PRO A 107 -1.09 -8.29 0.80
CA PRO A 107 -0.24 -7.63 1.80
C PRO A 107 0.60 -6.50 1.23
N ILE A 108 1.02 -6.58 -0.05
CA ILE A 108 1.73 -5.51 -0.75
C ILE A 108 0.82 -4.28 -0.89
N ALA A 109 -0.39 -4.49 -1.39
CA ALA A 109 -1.38 -3.43 -1.56
C ALA A 109 -1.72 -2.75 -0.22
N ARG A 110 -1.91 -3.54 0.83
CA ARG A 110 -2.19 -3.05 2.18
C ARG A 110 -1.03 -2.22 2.75
N ALA A 111 0.21 -2.66 2.53
CA ALA A 111 1.39 -1.89 2.94
C ALA A 111 1.48 -0.55 2.20
N LEU A 112 1.25 -0.53 0.89
CA LEU A 112 1.27 0.70 0.09
C LEU A 112 0.17 1.68 0.52
N LEU A 113 -1.03 1.19 0.81
CA LEU A 113 -2.13 2.00 1.32
C LEU A 113 -1.83 2.56 2.71
N GLY A 114 -1.22 1.76 3.59
CA GLY A 114 -0.81 2.20 4.92
C GLY A 114 0.29 3.27 4.90
N LEU A 115 1.14 3.27 3.87
CA LEU A 115 2.19 4.29 3.70
C LEU A 115 1.66 5.61 3.16
N LYS A 116 0.58 5.60 2.39
CA LYS A 116 0.05 6.78 1.69
C LYS A 116 -0.29 7.95 2.63
N ASP A 117 -0.81 7.64 3.82
CA ASP A 117 -1.22 8.64 4.81
C ASP A 117 -0.44 8.54 6.13
N LEU A 118 0.67 7.79 6.10
CA LEU A 118 1.49 7.61 7.30
C LEU A 118 2.12 8.94 7.72
N LYS A 119 1.94 9.28 9.00
CA LYS A 119 2.59 10.40 9.62
C LYS A 119 3.60 9.91 10.66
N ILE A 120 4.85 10.30 10.51
CA ILE A 120 5.89 10.09 11.50
C ILE A 120 6.03 11.38 12.30
N ILE A 121 5.89 11.28 13.62
CA ILE A 121 6.07 12.41 14.53
C ILE A 121 7.37 12.17 15.28
N THR A 122 8.25 13.17 15.26
CA THR A 122 9.51 13.17 16.01
C THR A 122 9.50 14.27 17.08
N PHE A 123 10.15 14.03 18.20
CA PHE A 123 10.27 15.00 19.28
C PHE A 123 11.74 15.30 19.56
N GLY A 124 12.05 16.60 19.58
CA GLY A 124 13.37 17.12 19.88
C GLY A 124 14.37 17.00 18.73
N PRO A 125 15.41 17.86 18.72
CA PRO A 125 16.52 17.71 17.79
C PRO A 125 17.35 16.47 18.16
N ARG A 126 18.05 15.90 17.17
CA ARG A 126 19.05 14.88 17.46
C ARG A 126 20.10 15.42 18.44
N PRO A 127 20.69 14.60 19.32
CA PRO A 127 21.85 15.00 20.12
C PRO A 127 23.02 15.47 19.23
N PHE A 128 23.79 16.44 19.70
CA PHE A 128 24.78 17.17 18.91
C PHE A 128 25.73 16.28 18.10
N ASP A 129 26.28 15.22 18.68
CA ASP A 129 27.29 14.36 18.04
C ASP A 129 26.72 13.18 17.26
N PHE A 130 25.40 12.98 17.28
CA PHE A 130 24.75 11.82 16.66
C PHE A 130 24.39 12.09 15.19
N LEU A 131 25.38 12.35 14.36
CA LEU A 131 25.18 12.63 12.93
C LEU A 131 24.47 11.51 12.19
N ALA A 132 24.65 10.25 12.62
CA ALA A 132 23.97 9.09 12.06
C ALA A 132 22.43 9.10 12.30
N CYS A 133 21.94 9.90 13.24
CA CYS A 133 20.50 10.06 13.48
C CYS A 133 19.81 11.01 12.49
N ASN A 134 20.54 11.60 11.54
CA ASN A 134 19.95 12.35 10.45
C ASN A 134 19.43 11.40 9.37
N ALA A 135 18.17 11.03 9.45
CA ALA A 135 17.54 10.27 8.38
C ALA A 135 17.18 11.19 7.20
N PRO A 136 17.43 10.78 5.95
CA PRO A 136 16.98 11.53 4.78
C PRO A 136 15.45 11.44 4.67
N ILE A 137 14.74 12.55 4.82
CA ILE A 137 13.27 12.61 4.75
C ILE A 137 12.73 12.59 3.32
N ALA A 138 13.54 13.00 2.33
CA ALA A 138 13.10 13.04 0.94
C ALA A 138 12.58 11.71 0.37
N PRO A 139 13.18 10.54 0.66
CA PRO A 139 12.62 9.26 0.28
C PRO A 139 11.26 8.96 0.92
N LEU A 140 11.03 9.37 2.16
CA LEU A 140 9.76 9.21 2.87
C LEU A 140 8.65 10.03 2.20
N PHE A 141 8.92 11.29 1.86
CA PHE A 141 7.97 12.13 1.12
C PHE A 141 7.62 11.54 -0.26
N LYS A 142 8.57 10.90 -0.95
CA LYS A 142 8.30 10.21 -2.23
C LYS A 142 7.36 9.02 -2.08
N LEU A 143 7.27 8.43 -0.89
CA LEU A 143 6.35 7.35 -0.55
C LEU A 143 4.99 7.86 -0.04
N GLY A 144 4.81 9.18 0.05
CA GLY A 144 3.61 9.78 0.63
C GLY A 144 3.64 9.92 2.16
N VAL A 145 4.74 9.51 2.81
CA VAL A 145 4.90 9.60 4.27
C VAL A 145 5.18 11.05 4.67
N ASN A 146 4.41 11.58 5.60
CA ASN A 146 4.62 12.90 6.17
C ASN A 146 5.48 12.80 7.44
N VAL A 147 6.47 13.69 7.58
CA VAL A 147 7.30 13.79 8.79
C VAL A 147 7.04 15.13 9.46
N GLN A 148 6.56 15.08 10.69
CA GLN A 148 6.32 16.26 11.52
C GLN A 148 7.33 16.29 12.68
N GLU A 149 8.10 17.35 12.75
CA GLU A 149 9.07 17.58 13.83
C GLU A 149 8.43 18.47 14.91
N ASN A 150 8.41 17.98 16.13
CA ASN A 150 7.94 18.69 17.31
C ASN A 150 9.10 18.88 18.32
N SER A 151 8.98 19.85 19.19
CA SER A 151 9.94 20.06 20.25
C SER A 151 9.66 19.18 21.47
N GLU A 152 10.68 18.99 22.32
CA GLU A 152 10.50 18.34 23.63
C GLU A 152 9.52 19.12 24.53
N LEU A 153 9.37 20.43 24.29
CA LEU A 153 8.40 21.25 25.03
C LEU A 153 6.97 20.90 24.63
N ASP A 154 6.72 20.56 23.37
CA ASP A 154 5.41 20.10 22.91
C ASP A 154 5.03 18.79 23.59
N LEU A 155 5.99 17.85 23.67
CA LEU A 155 5.81 16.59 24.38
C LEU A 155 5.55 16.82 25.88
N LEU A 156 6.32 17.71 26.54
CA LEU A 156 6.10 18.02 27.94
C LEU A 156 4.75 18.69 28.20
N LYS A 157 4.29 19.53 27.26
CA LYS A 157 2.98 20.15 27.35
C LYS A 157 1.88 19.11 27.25
N ALA A 158 1.93 18.25 26.22
CA ALA A 158 0.97 17.17 26.03
C ALA A 158 0.93 16.22 27.24
N TYR A 159 2.09 15.81 27.75
CA TYR A 159 2.18 15.00 28.96
C TYR A 159 1.44 15.63 30.16
N LYS A 160 1.61 16.94 30.40
CA LYS A 160 0.94 17.65 31.50
C LYS A 160 -0.58 17.73 31.28
N GLU A 161 -1.02 17.95 30.05
CA GLU A 161 -2.43 18.01 29.69
C GLU A 161 -3.15 16.68 29.92
N HIS A 162 -2.45 15.54 29.78
CA HIS A 162 -2.98 14.20 30.00
C HIS A 162 -2.83 13.67 31.44
N ALA A 163 -2.43 14.52 32.41
CA ALA A 163 -2.17 14.06 33.80
C ALA A 163 -3.36 13.36 34.47
N ASN A 164 -4.59 13.68 34.09
CA ASN A 164 -5.82 13.09 34.61
C ASN A 164 -6.69 12.50 33.51
N ASP A 165 -6.10 12.01 32.43
CA ASP A 165 -6.84 11.44 31.32
C ASP A 165 -7.55 10.14 31.76
N PRO A 166 -8.87 10.02 31.56
CA PRO A 166 -9.64 8.85 31.98
C PRO A 166 -9.23 7.53 31.28
N ARG A 167 -8.44 7.61 30.19
CA ARG A 167 -7.94 6.44 29.47
C ARG A 167 -6.70 5.81 30.13
N ILE A 168 -6.02 6.51 31.05
CA ILE A 168 -4.80 6.02 31.72
C ILE A 168 -4.95 4.60 32.30
N PRO A 169 -6.03 4.27 33.06
CA PRO A 169 -6.16 2.94 33.61
C PRO A 169 -6.27 1.83 32.55
N ALA A 170 -6.98 2.09 31.44
CA ALA A 170 -7.09 1.14 30.35
C ALA A 170 -5.75 0.93 29.64
N LYS A 171 -5.00 2.00 29.41
CA LYS A 171 -3.67 1.94 28.80
C LYS A 171 -2.63 1.24 29.68
N ILE A 172 -2.68 1.42 31.00
CA ILE A 172 -1.86 0.65 31.96
C ILE A 172 -2.12 -0.84 31.80
N LYS A 173 -3.39 -1.24 31.75
CA LYS A 173 -3.76 -2.64 31.59
C LYS A 173 -3.24 -3.23 30.27
N GLU A 174 -3.38 -2.49 29.17
CA GLU A 174 -2.83 -2.87 27.86
C GLU A 174 -1.31 -3.11 27.95
N MET A 175 -0.56 -2.19 28.55
CA MET A 175 0.88 -2.33 28.76
C MET A 175 1.24 -3.52 29.68
N GLU A 176 0.46 -3.79 30.71
CA GLU A 176 0.64 -4.95 31.59
C GLU A 176 0.46 -6.27 30.84
N ASP A 177 -0.57 -6.33 29.99
CA ASP A 177 -0.88 -7.51 29.18
C ASP A 177 0.23 -7.76 28.13
N GLU A 178 0.77 -6.71 27.52
CA GLU A 178 1.87 -6.81 26.54
C GLU A 178 3.21 -7.22 27.18
N LEU A 179 3.55 -6.61 28.30
CA LEU A 179 4.84 -6.85 28.97
C LEU A 179 4.84 -8.15 29.80
N GLY A 180 3.68 -8.58 30.27
CA GLY A 180 3.51 -9.78 31.05
C GLY A 180 4.46 -9.87 32.26
N ALA A 181 4.86 -11.09 32.59
CA ALA A 181 5.79 -11.35 33.72
C ALA A 181 7.20 -10.77 33.54
N GLY A 182 7.53 -10.26 32.35
CA GLY A 182 8.82 -9.62 32.05
C GLY A 182 8.94 -8.22 32.63
N ASN A 183 7.85 -7.58 33.04
CA ASN A 183 7.87 -6.23 33.57
C ASN A 183 8.46 -6.18 34.99
N LYS A 184 9.67 -5.65 35.10
CA LYS A 184 10.37 -5.46 36.40
C LYS A 184 10.08 -4.11 37.07
N MET A 185 9.35 -3.22 36.41
CA MET A 185 9.11 -1.84 36.85
C MET A 185 7.63 -1.43 36.71
N PRO A 186 6.67 -2.17 37.32
CA PRO A 186 5.24 -1.87 37.14
C PRO A 186 4.85 -0.47 37.64
N GLY A 187 5.56 0.08 38.61
CA GLY A 187 5.29 1.42 39.17
C GLY A 187 5.53 2.59 38.19
N ILE A 188 6.18 2.35 37.04
CA ILE A 188 6.37 3.38 36.02
C ILE A 188 5.24 3.45 35.01
N LEU A 189 4.42 2.40 34.90
CA LEU A 189 3.36 2.30 33.89
C LEU A 189 2.38 3.49 33.87
N PRO A 190 1.94 4.04 35.00
CA PRO A 190 1.07 5.23 34.99
C PRO A 190 1.69 6.42 34.24
N LYS A 191 3.00 6.64 34.41
CA LYS A 191 3.71 7.72 33.70
C LYS A 191 3.88 7.40 32.21
N LEU A 192 4.18 6.15 31.88
CA LEU A 192 4.29 5.73 30.46
C LEU A 192 2.94 5.82 29.75
N ALA A 193 1.87 5.38 30.41
CA ALA A 193 0.52 5.49 29.87
C ALA A 193 0.12 6.97 29.61
N GLN A 194 0.48 7.87 30.53
CA GLN A 194 0.29 9.30 30.36
C GLN A 194 1.11 9.89 29.20
N TYR A 195 2.30 9.33 28.90
CA TYR A 195 3.13 9.74 27.77
C TYR A 195 2.59 9.25 26.43
N GLU A 196 1.94 8.08 26.41
CA GLU A 196 1.46 7.46 25.19
C GLU A 196 0.13 8.03 24.72
N LEU A 197 -0.64 8.61 25.62
CA LEU A 197 -1.93 9.24 25.33
C LEU A 197 -1.83 10.64 24.77
#